data_60e817240c2a012cbe69f2c86d1226a5
#
_entry.id   60e817240c2a012cbe69f2c86d1226a5
#
_cell.length_a   1.000
_cell.length_b   1.000
_cell.length_c   1.000
_cell.angle_alpha   90.00
_cell.angle_beta   90.00
_cell.angle_gamma   90.00
#
_symmetry.space_group_name_H-M   'P 1'
#
loop_
_entity.id
_entity.type
_entity.pdbx_description
1 polymer ?
#
loop_
_entity_poly.entity_id
_entity_poly.type
_entity_poly.pdbx_seq_one_letter_code
_entity_poly.pdbx_strand_id
1 'polypeptide(L)'
;LVTAEPLADPVGAPSPAHTWDTDAVAALQRKTVAILSAAQVLGGIGTGAVAAVGALLAADLATESLSGLSSAGSVVGSALIAIPVARVMQEKGRRAGLQLAYVAGIIGTLIVVLGAVIDLFAVAMVGVIMTGGGMAAGLQSRYAATDLSTPQRRGRSLSTVVWATTVGSVLGPNLASPMGDLATRIGVPELAGPYLLTGGVFIAAGLLISVTLRPDPLLVARDVRVASGDLAAARPRTRRPVLEIVAQIRSIPAALLGLCSVVIGHAVMVSIMSMTPVHLQHDGASLEIVGIIISAHITGMYVASPLVGIGVDRYGRRPMMLVGALILLIACAFAGTATGHETVQLGIGLALLGLGWSCTLIAGSTLLTESVPIEDRPEAQGATDLLMGIAGASAGLLSGLVVGLGSYGLLAIIASLVVGVLVLAVLRPSVLRLGTV
;
A
#
# COMPACT_ATOMS: atom_id res chain seq x y z
N LEU A 1 73.46 6.56 5.75
CA LEU A 1 72.47 7.47 5.16
C LEU A 1 71.49 6.61 4.35
N VAL A 2 70.36 6.24 5.00
CA VAL A 2 69.20 5.58 4.36
C VAL A 2 68.17 6.65 4.16
N THR A 3 67.92 7.02 2.91
CA THR A 3 66.84 7.94 2.51
C THR A 3 65.50 7.25 2.68
N ALA A 4 64.66 7.76 3.58
CA ALA A 4 63.31 7.33 3.73
C ALA A 4 62.49 7.85 2.52
N GLU A 5 61.88 6.95 1.76
CA GLU A 5 60.82 7.29 0.78
C GLU A 5 59.60 7.85 1.49
N PRO A 6 58.96 8.88 0.98
CA PRO A 6 57.69 9.36 1.53
C PRO A 6 56.59 8.33 1.29
N LEU A 7 55.94 7.93 2.38
CA LEU A 7 54.74 7.11 2.37
C LEU A 7 53.69 7.75 1.44
N ALA A 8 53.23 6.97 0.48
CA ALA A 8 52.17 7.34 -0.42
C ALA A 8 50.91 7.80 0.36
N ASP A 9 50.32 8.89 -0.05
CA ASP A 9 49.10 9.42 0.50
C ASP A 9 48.02 8.31 0.59
N PRO A 10 47.31 8.18 1.71
CA PRO A 10 46.21 7.24 1.79
C PRO A 10 45.11 7.68 0.85
N VAL A 11 44.70 6.74 0.00
CA VAL A 11 43.63 6.79 -0.98
C VAL A 11 42.48 7.71 -0.52
N GLY A 12 42.26 8.76 -1.30
CA GLY A 12 41.05 9.59 -1.38
C GLY A 12 40.33 9.86 -0.07
N ALA A 13 40.66 10.98 0.59
CA ALA A 13 39.76 11.54 1.60
C ALA A 13 38.34 11.64 1.00
N PRO A 14 37.28 11.14 1.68
CA PRO A 14 35.93 11.30 1.18
C PRO A 14 35.66 12.80 0.97
N SER A 15 35.14 13.16 -0.20
CA SER A 15 34.65 14.50 -0.53
C SER A 15 33.88 15.05 0.68
N PRO A 16 33.99 16.36 1.02
CA PRO A 16 33.40 16.91 2.23
C PRO A 16 31.95 16.50 2.30
N ALA A 17 31.62 15.70 3.32
CA ALA A 17 30.27 15.24 3.58
C ALA A 17 29.38 16.48 3.64
N HIS A 18 28.40 16.57 2.74
CA HIS A 18 27.37 17.60 2.78
C HIS A 18 26.74 17.48 4.17
N THR A 19 27.09 18.40 5.07
CA THR A 19 26.48 18.46 6.39
C THR A 19 25.05 18.93 6.20
N TRP A 20 24.13 17.98 6.21
CA TRP A 20 22.70 18.28 6.11
C TRP A 20 22.28 19.06 7.37
N ASP A 21 22.00 20.35 7.21
CA ASP A 21 21.38 21.16 8.23
C ASP A 21 19.95 20.67 8.51
N THR A 22 19.50 20.75 9.74
CA THR A 22 18.15 20.35 10.18
C THR A 22 17.04 21.02 9.37
N ASP A 23 17.22 22.29 9.01
CA ASP A 23 16.25 23.03 8.21
C ASP A 23 16.21 22.58 6.76
N ALA A 24 17.37 22.25 6.19
CA ALA A 24 17.46 21.67 4.83
C ALA A 24 16.79 20.29 4.77
N VAL A 25 17.00 19.42 5.77
CA VAL A 25 16.32 18.13 5.89
C VAL A 25 14.81 18.31 6.02
N ALA A 26 14.35 19.26 6.85
CA ALA A 26 12.93 19.53 7.02
C ALA A 26 12.28 20.10 5.73
N ALA A 27 12.99 20.93 4.98
CA ALA A 27 12.54 21.43 3.68
C ALA A 27 12.44 20.30 2.65
N LEU A 28 13.46 19.45 2.58
CA LEU A 28 13.46 18.27 1.71
C LEU A 28 12.33 17.30 2.07
N GLN A 29 12.05 17.09 3.36
CA GLN A 29 10.95 16.26 3.82
C GLN A 29 9.60 16.80 3.35
N ARG A 30 9.34 18.09 3.48
CA ARG A 30 8.10 18.72 2.96
C ARG A 30 7.96 18.54 1.45
N LYS A 31 9.04 18.79 0.70
CA LYS A 31 9.09 18.58 -0.75
C LYS A 31 8.82 17.11 -1.11
N THR A 32 9.44 16.16 -0.43
CA THR A 32 9.27 14.72 -0.63
C THR A 32 7.81 14.32 -0.44
N VAL A 33 7.17 14.70 0.66
CA VAL A 33 5.76 14.38 0.92
C VAL A 33 4.85 14.97 -0.18
N ALA A 34 5.08 16.21 -0.60
CA ALA A 34 4.28 16.84 -1.67
C ALA A 34 4.43 16.09 -3.01
N ILE A 35 5.65 15.73 -3.41
CA ILE A 35 5.91 14.96 -4.63
C ILE A 35 5.24 13.59 -4.58
N LEU A 36 5.41 12.86 -3.47
CA LEU A 36 4.82 11.54 -3.30
C LEU A 36 3.29 11.59 -3.27
N SER A 37 2.70 12.63 -2.65
CA SER A 37 1.26 12.85 -2.67
C SER A 37 0.74 13.12 -4.08
N ALA A 38 1.43 13.95 -4.87
CA ALA A 38 1.05 14.20 -6.27
C ALA A 38 1.17 12.92 -7.12
N ALA A 39 2.25 12.15 -6.96
CA ALA A 39 2.41 10.86 -7.62
C ALA A 39 1.33 9.86 -7.19
N GLN A 40 0.90 9.90 -5.91
CA GLN A 40 -0.17 9.06 -5.39
C GLN A 40 -1.54 9.41 -5.98
N VAL A 41 -1.84 10.70 -6.20
CA VAL A 41 -3.05 11.12 -6.93
C VAL A 41 -3.04 10.54 -8.34
N LEU A 42 -1.95 10.71 -9.08
CA LEU A 42 -1.82 10.18 -10.45
C LEU A 42 -1.94 8.65 -10.47
N GLY A 43 -1.20 7.95 -9.60
CA GLY A 43 -1.27 6.49 -9.46
C GLY A 43 -2.68 6.03 -9.08
N GLY A 44 -3.35 6.75 -8.18
CA GLY A 44 -4.72 6.48 -7.75
C GLY A 44 -5.75 6.64 -8.88
N ILE A 45 -5.60 7.63 -9.75
CA ILE A 45 -6.44 7.78 -10.95
C ILE A 45 -6.33 6.52 -11.82
N GLY A 46 -5.11 6.08 -12.12
CA GLY A 46 -4.88 4.89 -12.93
C GLY A 46 -5.48 3.63 -12.30
N THR A 47 -5.13 3.34 -11.04
CA THR A 47 -5.63 2.14 -10.35
C THR A 47 -7.14 2.17 -10.17
N GLY A 48 -7.73 3.34 -9.92
CA GLY A 48 -9.19 3.51 -9.80
C GLY A 48 -9.92 3.30 -11.14
N ALA A 49 -9.37 3.80 -12.25
CA ALA A 49 -9.95 3.61 -13.57
C ALA A 49 -9.95 2.12 -13.99
N VAL A 50 -8.83 1.41 -13.76
CA VAL A 50 -8.72 -0.03 -14.05
C VAL A 50 -9.61 -0.86 -13.14
N ALA A 51 -9.74 -0.49 -11.86
CA ALA A 51 -10.62 -1.20 -10.92
C ALA A 51 -12.10 -1.18 -11.37
N ALA A 52 -12.52 -0.11 -12.05
CA ALA A 52 -13.89 0.01 -12.56
C ALA A 52 -14.19 -0.93 -13.73
N VAL A 53 -13.21 -1.25 -14.58
CA VAL A 53 -13.44 -2.00 -15.83
C VAL A 53 -12.73 -3.35 -15.90
N GLY A 54 -11.82 -3.63 -14.96
CA GLY A 54 -10.98 -4.84 -15.04
C GLY A 54 -11.77 -6.14 -15.05
N ALA A 55 -12.82 -6.24 -14.25
CA ALA A 55 -13.71 -7.40 -14.22
C ALA A 55 -14.52 -7.52 -15.51
N LEU A 56 -15.00 -6.39 -16.07
CA LEU A 56 -15.74 -6.35 -17.31
C LEU A 56 -14.88 -6.80 -18.50
N LEU A 57 -13.64 -6.29 -18.59
CA LEU A 57 -12.71 -6.69 -19.63
C LEU A 57 -12.38 -8.19 -19.55
N ALA A 58 -12.20 -8.73 -18.35
CA ALA A 58 -11.95 -10.16 -18.18
C ALA A 58 -13.16 -11.02 -18.56
N ALA A 59 -14.37 -10.55 -18.29
CA ALA A 59 -15.61 -11.22 -18.71
C ALA A 59 -15.80 -11.18 -20.23
N ASP A 60 -15.51 -10.05 -20.86
CA ASP A 60 -15.61 -9.84 -22.31
C ASP A 60 -14.64 -10.73 -23.09
N LEU A 61 -13.38 -10.80 -22.65
CA LEU A 61 -12.33 -11.60 -23.29
C LEU A 61 -12.43 -13.12 -23.02
N ALA A 62 -13.22 -13.55 -22.03
CA ALA A 62 -13.33 -14.96 -21.68
C ALA A 62 -14.73 -15.35 -21.21
N THR A 63 -15.01 -15.29 -19.92
CA THR A 63 -16.31 -15.65 -19.32
C THR A 63 -16.51 -14.85 -18.03
N GLU A 64 -17.79 -14.66 -17.63
CA GLU A 64 -18.14 -14.01 -16.36
C GLU A 64 -17.49 -14.69 -15.14
N SER A 65 -17.33 -16.01 -15.15
CA SER A 65 -16.71 -16.76 -14.07
C SER A 65 -15.22 -16.40 -13.85
N LEU A 66 -14.54 -15.85 -14.86
CA LEU A 66 -13.15 -15.43 -14.80
C LEU A 66 -12.96 -13.93 -14.50
N SER A 67 -14.05 -13.17 -14.38
CA SER A 67 -14.02 -11.72 -14.11
C SER A 67 -13.23 -11.36 -12.86
N GLY A 68 -13.35 -12.16 -11.78
CA GLY A 68 -12.61 -11.98 -10.53
C GLY A 68 -11.09 -12.12 -10.65
N LEU A 69 -10.58 -12.78 -11.71
CA LEU A 69 -9.14 -12.95 -11.91
C LEU A 69 -8.44 -11.61 -12.19
N SER A 70 -9.14 -10.61 -12.71
CA SER A 70 -8.56 -9.28 -12.93
C SER A 70 -8.17 -8.59 -11.60
N SER A 71 -9.07 -8.58 -10.63
CA SER A 71 -8.79 -8.00 -9.31
C SER A 71 -7.71 -8.80 -8.58
N ALA A 72 -7.84 -10.12 -8.55
CA ALA A 72 -6.85 -11.01 -7.93
C ALA A 72 -5.47 -10.87 -8.61
N GLY A 73 -5.42 -10.80 -9.94
CA GLY A 73 -4.20 -10.62 -10.71
C GLY A 73 -3.45 -9.35 -10.37
N SER A 74 -4.15 -8.21 -10.24
CA SER A 74 -3.54 -6.93 -9.87
C SER A 74 -2.96 -6.97 -8.45
N VAL A 75 -3.66 -7.58 -7.49
CA VAL A 75 -3.20 -7.72 -6.10
C VAL A 75 -1.98 -8.63 -6.01
N VAL A 76 -2.02 -9.81 -6.67
CA VAL A 76 -0.89 -10.73 -6.74
C VAL A 76 0.30 -10.07 -7.44
N GLY A 77 0.06 -9.36 -8.53
CA GLY A 77 1.08 -8.61 -9.25
C GLY A 77 1.76 -7.56 -8.37
N SER A 78 0.97 -6.79 -7.62
CA SER A 78 1.51 -5.81 -6.66
C SER A 78 2.41 -6.47 -5.62
N ALA A 79 1.98 -7.60 -5.05
CA ALA A 79 2.75 -8.34 -4.06
C ALA A 79 4.06 -8.89 -4.63
N LEU A 80 4.03 -9.46 -5.83
CA LEU A 80 5.22 -9.99 -6.51
C LEU A 80 6.22 -8.87 -6.89
N ILE A 81 5.72 -7.73 -7.36
CA ILE A 81 6.55 -6.58 -7.77
C ILE A 81 7.12 -5.84 -6.55
N ALA A 82 6.45 -5.90 -5.39
CA ALA A 82 6.95 -5.27 -4.17
C ALA A 82 8.35 -5.74 -3.78
N ILE A 83 8.69 -7.01 -4.03
CA ILE A 83 10.01 -7.58 -3.69
C ILE A 83 11.15 -6.95 -4.52
N PRO A 84 11.14 -7.02 -5.87
CA PRO A 84 12.21 -6.41 -6.67
C PRO A 84 12.26 -4.88 -6.48
N VAL A 85 11.13 -4.22 -6.31
CA VAL A 85 11.06 -2.79 -6.01
C VAL A 85 11.76 -2.45 -4.70
N ALA A 86 11.47 -3.20 -3.62
CA ALA A 86 12.13 -3.01 -2.33
C ALA A 86 13.65 -3.21 -2.41
N ARG A 87 14.12 -4.20 -3.17
CA ARG A 87 15.54 -4.46 -3.40
C ARG A 87 16.23 -3.31 -4.13
N VAL A 88 15.61 -2.81 -5.20
CA VAL A 88 16.15 -1.66 -5.94
C VAL A 88 16.14 -0.41 -5.06
N MET A 89 15.12 -0.21 -4.22
CA MET A 89 15.09 0.88 -3.24
C MET A 89 16.24 0.80 -2.25
N GLN A 90 16.55 -0.40 -1.77
CA GLN A 90 17.64 -0.61 -0.84
C GLN A 90 19.00 -0.29 -1.46
N GLU A 91 19.23 -0.68 -2.71
CA GLU A 91 20.50 -0.49 -3.41
C GLU A 91 20.66 0.95 -3.97
N LYS A 92 19.59 1.50 -4.56
CA LYS A 92 19.63 2.72 -5.40
C LYS A 92 18.73 3.87 -4.91
N GLY A 93 18.08 3.69 -3.76
CA GLY A 93 17.17 4.69 -3.18
C GLY A 93 15.71 4.56 -3.66
N ARG A 94 14.85 5.38 -3.05
CA ARG A 94 13.39 5.36 -3.27
C ARG A 94 13.01 5.68 -4.71
N ARG A 95 13.68 6.66 -5.30
CA ARG A 95 13.42 7.11 -6.67
C ARG A 95 13.53 5.94 -7.65
N ALA A 96 14.63 5.19 -7.60
CA ALA A 96 14.87 4.08 -8.52
C ALA A 96 13.84 2.95 -8.38
N GLY A 97 13.46 2.61 -7.15
CA GLY A 97 12.44 1.59 -6.92
C GLY A 97 11.04 2.01 -7.35
N LEU A 98 10.64 3.25 -7.07
CA LEU A 98 9.35 3.79 -7.53
C LEU A 98 9.28 3.85 -9.07
N GLN A 99 10.39 4.23 -9.73
CA GLN A 99 10.49 4.19 -11.19
C GLN A 99 10.29 2.77 -11.72
N LEU A 100 10.96 1.76 -11.15
CA LEU A 100 10.78 0.36 -11.53
C LEU A 100 9.31 -0.07 -11.40
N ALA A 101 8.64 0.31 -10.31
CA ALA A 101 7.25 -0.02 -10.08
C ALA A 101 6.31 0.60 -11.13
N TYR A 102 6.50 1.89 -11.46
CA TYR A 102 5.72 2.54 -12.51
C TYR A 102 6.04 1.98 -13.90
N VAL A 103 7.30 1.68 -14.21
CA VAL A 103 7.68 1.05 -15.50
C VAL A 103 6.99 -0.31 -15.65
N ALA A 104 6.98 -1.15 -14.61
CA ALA A 104 6.24 -2.41 -14.64
C ALA A 104 4.75 -2.17 -14.89
N GLY A 105 4.14 -1.20 -14.22
CA GLY A 105 2.75 -0.80 -14.44
C GLY A 105 2.47 -0.34 -15.89
N ILE A 106 3.34 0.49 -16.46
CA ILE A 106 3.23 0.98 -17.85
C ILE A 106 3.29 -0.20 -18.82
N ILE A 107 4.28 -1.08 -18.68
CA ILE A 107 4.39 -2.27 -19.52
C ILE A 107 3.13 -3.12 -19.38
N GLY A 108 2.64 -3.28 -18.14
CA GLY A 108 1.40 -4.00 -17.86
C GLY A 108 0.20 -3.42 -18.61
N THR A 109 0.00 -2.11 -18.58
CA THR A 109 -1.12 -1.48 -19.30
C THR A 109 -1.03 -1.68 -20.82
N LEU A 110 0.16 -1.58 -21.38
CA LEU A 110 0.37 -1.83 -22.82
C LEU A 110 0.06 -3.29 -23.21
N ILE A 111 0.44 -4.25 -22.35
CA ILE A 111 0.14 -5.66 -22.57
C ILE A 111 -1.37 -5.92 -22.45
N VAL A 112 -2.08 -5.27 -21.49
CA VAL A 112 -3.55 -5.38 -21.42
C VAL A 112 -4.20 -4.86 -22.69
N VAL A 113 -3.80 -3.67 -23.16
CA VAL A 113 -4.33 -3.08 -24.40
C VAL A 113 -4.05 -4.00 -25.60
N LEU A 114 -2.84 -4.54 -25.69
CA LEU A 114 -2.50 -5.52 -26.73
C LEU A 114 -3.42 -6.75 -26.66
N GLY A 115 -3.59 -7.35 -25.46
CA GLY A 115 -4.46 -8.49 -25.24
C GLY A 115 -5.91 -8.23 -25.62
N ALA A 116 -6.41 -7.02 -25.31
CA ALA A 116 -7.75 -6.60 -25.72
C ALA A 116 -7.89 -6.41 -27.24
N VAL A 117 -6.88 -5.87 -27.91
CA VAL A 117 -6.89 -5.67 -29.36
C VAL A 117 -6.82 -6.99 -30.16
N ILE A 118 -6.03 -7.96 -29.66
CA ILE A 118 -5.91 -9.27 -30.32
C ILE A 118 -6.91 -10.32 -29.79
N ASP A 119 -7.83 -9.90 -28.92
CA ASP A 119 -8.86 -10.74 -28.31
C ASP A 119 -8.28 -11.99 -27.60
N LEU A 120 -7.22 -11.79 -26.81
CA LEU A 120 -6.51 -12.88 -26.13
C LEU A 120 -6.44 -12.66 -24.61
N PHE A 121 -7.35 -13.31 -23.88
CA PHE A 121 -7.47 -13.23 -22.42
C PHE A 121 -6.16 -13.48 -21.67
N ALA A 122 -5.40 -14.51 -22.07
CA ALA A 122 -4.15 -14.85 -21.37
C ALA A 122 -3.11 -13.72 -21.44
N VAL A 123 -3.01 -13.02 -22.57
CA VAL A 123 -2.11 -11.85 -22.72
C VAL A 123 -2.60 -10.69 -21.86
N ALA A 124 -3.91 -10.39 -21.91
CA ALA A 124 -4.49 -9.34 -21.07
C ALA A 124 -4.22 -9.62 -19.57
N MET A 125 -4.35 -10.86 -19.13
CA MET A 125 -4.13 -11.27 -17.74
C MET A 125 -2.68 -11.11 -17.28
N VAL A 126 -1.70 -11.41 -18.12
CA VAL A 126 -0.28 -11.11 -17.85
C VAL A 126 -0.10 -9.59 -17.66
N GLY A 127 -0.73 -8.79 -18.52
CA GLY A 127 -0.72 -7.33 -18.38
C GLY A 127 -1.34 -6.87 -17.07
N VAL A 128 -2.50 -7.43 -16.68
CA VAL A 128 -3.18 -7.13 -15.41
C VAL A 128 -2.28 -7.40 -14.21
N ILE A 129 -1.56 -8.51 -14.18
CA ILE A 129 -0.59 -8.81 -13.12
C ILE A 129 0.51 -7.73 -13.09
N MET A 130 1.03 -7.33 -14.23
CA MET A 130 2.07 -6.30 -14.28
C MET A 130 1.55 -4.89 -13.93
N THR A 131 0.27 -4.57 -14.16
CA THR A 131 -0.32 -3.29 -13.71
C THR A 131 -0.30 -3.14 -12.19
N GLY A 132 -0.22 -4.25 -11.45
CA GLY A 132 0.04 -4.25 -10.01
C GLY A 132 1.29 -3.46 -9.58
N GLY A 133 2.21 -3.18 -10.52
CA GLY A 133 3.34 -2.29 -10.29
C GLY A 133 2.93 -0.89 -9.81
N GLY A 134 1.89 -0.30 -10.41
CA GLY A 134 1.35 0.99 -9.97
C GLY A 134 0.81 0.94 -8.54
N MET A 135 0.14 -0.15 -8.17
CA MET A 135 -0.32 -0.39 -6.80
C MET A 135 0.87 -0.55 -5.83
N ALA A 136 1.91 -1.28 -6.22
CA ALA A 136 3.15 -1.41 -5.44
C ALA A 136 3.85 -0.06 -5.26
N ALA A 137 3.89 0.81 -6.28
CA ALA A 137 4.41 2.17 -6.17
C ALA A 137 3.65 2.98 -5.12
N GLY A 138 2.31 2.92 -5.11
CA GLY A 138 1.46 3.55 -4.12
C GLY A 138 1.75 3.07 -2.69
N LEU A 139 1.85 1.76 -2.50
CA LEU A 139 2.17 1.16 -1.21
C LEU A 139 3.55 1.59 -0.70
N GLN A 140 4.56 1.63 -1.57
CA GLN A 140 5.91 2.03 -1.19
C GLN A 140 6.06 3.55 -0.99
N SER A 141 5.26 4.38 -1.67
CA SER A 141 5.28 5.84 -1.52
C SER A 141 4.95 6.29 -0.09
N ARG A 142 4.02 5.61 0.61
CA ARG A 142 3.68 5.89 2.02
C ARG A 142 4.88 5.75 2.96
N TYR A 143 5.73 4.76 2.71
CA TYR A 143 6.94 4.55 3.49
C TYR A 143 8.03 5.57 3.15
N ALA A 144 8.23 5.86 1.86
CA ALA A 144 9.19 6.88 1.42
C ALA A 144 8.90 8.25 2.05
N ALA A 145 7.63 8.57 2.31
CA ALA A 145 7.21 9.77 3.02
C ALA A 145 7.70 9.83 4.48
N THR A 146 8.16 8.73 5.06
CA THR A 146 8.62 8.69 6.45
C THR A 146 10.13 8.74 6.62
N ASP A 147 10.91 8.61 5.54
CA ASP A 147 12.36 8.42 5.60
C ASP A 147 13.11 9.57 6.30
N LEU A 148 12.72 10.80 6.03
CA LEU A 148 13.28 12.02 6.63
C LEU A 148 12.40 12.61 7.74
N SER A 149 11.28 11.96 8.07
CA SER A 149 10.37 12.43 9.12
C SER A 149 10.93 12.20 10.50
N THR A 150 10.76 13.20 11.38
CA THR A 150 11.00 12.99 12.82
C THR A 150 10.02 11.95 13.38
N PRO A 151 10.37 11.23 14.45
CA PRO A 151 9.48 10.25 15.07
C PRO A 151 8.07 10.79 15.39
N GLN A 152 7.99 12.08 15.76
CA GLN A 152 6.74 12.77 16.14
C GLN A 152 5.85 13.12 14.93
N ARG A 153 6.33 12.99 13.69
CA ARG A 153 5.61 13.40 12.48
C ARG A 153 5.48 12.28 11.43
N ARG A 154 5.98 11.06 11.73
CA ARG A 154 5.94 9.94 10.78
C ARG A 154 4.52 9.53 10.41
N GLY A 155 3.63 9.47 11.40
CA GLY A 155 2.22 9.16 11.17
C GLY A 155 1.56 10.15 10.23
N ARG A 156 1.79 11.46 10.44
CA ARG A 156 1.28 12.52 9.54
C ARG A 156 1.84 12.41 8.14
N SER A 157 3.15 12.20 8.01
CA SER A 157 3.79 12.10 6.69
C SER A 157 3.22 10.92 5.89
N LEU A 158 3.09 9.75 6.54
CA LEU A 158 2.51 8.56 5.94
C LEU A 158 1.04 8.78 5.56
N SER A 159 0.23 9.29 6.51
CA SER A 159 -1.21 9.48 6.30
C SER A 159 -1.53 10.54 5.24
N THR A 160 -0.67 11.56 5.07
CA THR A 160 -0.84 12.57 4.01
C THR A 160 -0.76 11.93 2.62
N VAL A 161 0.21 11.04 2.41
CA VAL A 161 0.35 10.30 1.14
C VAL A 161 -0.80 9.31 0.95
N VAL A 162 -1.22 8.62 2.01
CA VAL A 162 -2.39 7.73 1.97
C VAL A 162 -3.66 8.51 1.64
N TRP A 163 -3.86 9.69 2.24
CA TRP A 163 -5.00 10.56 1.96
C TRP A 163 -5.06 10.99 0.49
N ALA A 164 -3.91 11.27 -0.13
CA ALA A 164 -3.85 11.66 -1.54
C ALA A 164 -4.46 10.60 -2.48
N THR A 165 -4.50 9.32 -2.07
CA THR A 165 -5.19 8.25 -2.79
C THR A 165 -6.69 8.55 -2.98
N THR A 166 -7.32 9.24 -2.02
CA THR A 166 -8.75 9.58 -2.08
C THR A 166 -9.10 10.30 -3.38
N VAL A 167 -8.28 11.30 -3.75
CA VAL A 167 -8.51 12.09 -4.96
C VAL A 167 -8.45 11.20 -6.20
N GLY A 168 -7.41 10.35 -6.27
CA GLY A 168 -7.26 9.43 -7.40
C GLY A 168 -8.36 8.38 -7.48
N SER A 169 -8.75 7.80 -6.34
CA SER A 169 -9.79 6.77 -6.27
C SER A 169 -11.19 7.30 -6.66
N VAL A 170 -11.44 8.58 -6.45
CA VAL A 170 -12.69 9.21 -6.89
C VAL A 170 -12.65 9.60 -8.36
N LEU A 171 -11.52 10.16 -8.82
CA LEU A 171 -11.39 10.62 -10.21
C LEU A 171 -11.28 9.46 -11.20
N GLY A 172 -10.57 8.39 -10.83
CA GLY A 172 -10.28 7.27 -11.73
C GLY A 172 -11.50 6.64 -12.38
N PRO A 173 -12.47 6.12 -11.60
CA PRO A 173 -13.68 5.51 -12.13
C PRO A 173 -14.51 6.48 -13.01
N ASN A 174 -14.57 7.77 -12.64
CA ASN A 174 -15.29 8.79 -13.41
C ASN A 174 -14.67 9.09 -14.78
N LEU A 175 -13.37 8.78 -14.94
CA LEU A 175 -12.67 8.92 -16.22
C LEU A 175 -12.75 7.65 -17.08
N ALA A 176 -13.30 6.55 -16.58
CA ALA A 176 -13.33 5.28 -17.30
C ALA A 176 -14.16 5.38 -18.59
N SER A 177 -15.39 5.92 -18.54
CA SER A 177 -16.26 6.06 -19.71
C SER A 177 -15.70 7.05 -20.75
N PRO A 178 -15.29 8.28 -20.43
CA PRO A 178 -14.66 9.17 -21.42
C PRO A 178 -13.43 8.58 -22.09
N MET A 179 -12.66 7.76 -21.39
CA MET A 179 -11.50 7.09 -21.96
C MET A 179 -11.86 5.89 -22.82
N GLY A 180 -12.97 5.19 -22.51
CA GLY A 180 -13.58 4.20 -23.40
C GLY A 180 -14.00 4.80 -24.72
N ASP A 181 -14.71 5.93 -24.70
CA ASP A 181 -15.09 6.68 -25.89
C ASP A 181 -13.89 7.12 -26.73
N LEU A 182 -12.83 7.56 -26.09
CA LEU A 182 -11.59 7.93 -26.77
C LEU A 182 -10.92 6.71 -27.43
N ALA A 183 -10.88 5.58 -26.73
CA ALA A 183 -10.30 4.33 -27.23
C ALA A 183 -11.00 3.87 -28.51
N THR A 184 -12.34 3.87 -28.53
CA THR A 184 -13.12 3.47 -29.72
C THR A 184 -12.85 4.38 -30.92
N ARG A 185 -12.66 5.69 -30.72
CA ARG A 185 -12.30 6.62 -31.80
C ARG A 185 -10.96 6.34 -32.46
N ILE A 186 -10.03 5.71 -31.72
CA ILE A 186 -8.69 5.34 -32.25
C ILE A 186 -8.61 3.87 -32.63
N GLY A 187 -9.75 3.13 -32.69
CA GLY A 187 -9.81 1.73 -33.08
C GLY A 187 -9.35 0.74 -32.01
N VAL A 188 -9.36 1.13 -30.75
CA VAL A 188 -9.05 0.29 -29.58
C VAL A 188 -10.36 -0.10 -28.89
N PRO A 189 -10.52 -1.35 -28.37
CA PRO A 189 -11.71 -1.74 -27.62
C PRO A 189 -12.03 -0.79 -26.46
N GLU A 190 -13.32 -0.50 -26.24
CA GLU A 190 -13.80 0.47 -25.23
C GLU A 190 -13.23 0.18 -23.84
N LEU A 191 -13.30 -1.07 -23.40
CA LEU A 191 -12.83 -1.51 -22.08
C LEU A 191 -11.29 -1.42 -21.90
N ALA A 192 -10.54 -1.24 -22.98
CA ALA A 192 -9.10 -0.97 -22.92
C ALA A 192 -8.77 0.51 -22.72
N GLY A 193 -9.74 1.42 -22.92
CA GLY A 193 -9.56 2.87 -22.74
C GLY A 193 -9.03 3.28 -21.35
N PRO A 194 -9.61 2.79 -20.25
CA PRO A 194 -9.10 3.05 -18.91
C PRO A 194 -7.66 2.57 -18.67
N TYR A 195 -7.21 1.53 -19.39
CA TYR A 195 -5.80 1.10 -19.33
C TYR A 195 -4.87 2.05 -20.08
N LEU A 196 -5.31 2.67 -21.18
CA LEU A 196 -4.57 3.75 -21.85
C LEU A 196 -4.38 4.96 -20.91
N LEU A 197 -5.46 5.37 -20.22
CA LEU A 197 -5.38 6.41 -19.19
C LEU A 197 -4.37 6.02 -18.12
N THR A 198 -4.45 4.80 -17.61
CA THR A 198 -3.56 4.30 -16.55
C THR A 198 -2.11 4.32 -16.98
N GLY A 199 -1.80 3.91 -18.21
CA GLY A 199 -0.47 4.03 -18.79
C GLY A 199 0.02 5.48 -18.81
N GLY A 200 -0.83 6.41 -19.27
CA GLY A 200 -0.53 7.84 -19.32
C GLY A 200 -0.24 8.45 -17.95
N VAL A 201 -1.08 8.18 -16.94
CA VAL A 201 -0.86 8.71 -15.58
C VAL A 201 0.31 8.04 -14.88
N PHE A 202 0.62 6.77 -15.17
CA PHE A 202 1.82 6.11 -14.64
C PHE A 202 3.09 6.68 -15.27
N ILE A 203 3.09 7.03 -16.56
CA ILE A 203 4.18 7.78 -17.20
C ILE A 203 4.35 9.13 -16.50
N ALA A 204 3.28 9.88 -16.31
CA ALA A 204 3.32 11.18 -15.63
C ALA A 204 3.86 11.08 -14.20
N ALA A 205 3.40 10.09 -13.42
CA ALA A 205 3.88 9.84 -12.06
C ALA A 205 5.36 9.43 -12.04
N GLY A 206 5.77 8.53 -12.93
CA GLY A 206 7.16 8.10 -13.09
C GLY A 206 8.09 9.24 -13.48
N LEU A 207 7.68 10.10 -14.40
CA LEU A 207 8.42 11.31 -14.80
C LEU A 207 8.50 12.32 -13.66
N LEU A 208 7.38 12.58 -12.96
CA LEU A 208 7.35 13.45 -11.78
C LEU A 208 8.40 13.01 -10.76
N ILE A 209 8.39 11.74 -10.37
CA ILE A 209 9.36 11.18 -9.41
C ILE A 209 10.78 11.26 -9.98
N SER A 210 10.96 10.94 -11.25
CA SER A 210 12.26 10.93 -11.92
C SER A 210 12.96 12.28 -11.86
N VAL A 211 12.20 13.34 -12.11
CA VAL A 211 12.72 14.72 -12.21
C VAL A 211 12.80 15.39 -10.84
N THR A 212 11.77 15.23 -10.01
CA THR A 212 11.60 16.08 -8.82
C THR A 212 12.03 15.42 -7.50
N LEU A 213 12.04 14.07 -7.40
CA LEU A 213 12.46 13.37 -6.18
C LEU A 213 14.00 13.31 -6.10
N ARG A 214 14.59 14.49 -6.04
CA ARG A 214 16.04 14.71 -5.94
C ARG A 214 16.31 15.80 -4.90
N PRO A 215 17.27 15.57 -3.98
CA PRO A 215 17.97 14.31 -3.72
C PRO A 215 17.06 13.20 -3.20
N ASP A 216 17.49 11.94 -3.27
CA ASP A 216 16.70 10.78 -2.84
C ASP A 216 16.54 10.75 -1.32
N PRO A 217 15.31 10.68 -0.78
CA PRO A 217 15.07 10.80 0.65
C PRO A 217 15.71 9.68 1.48
N LEU A 218 15.77 8.44 0.97
CA LEU A 218 16.38 7.32 1.69
C LEU A 218 17.90 7.44 1.74
N LEU A 219 18.53 7.88 0.65
CA LEU A 219 19.97 8.07 0.61
C LEU A 219 20.38 9.22 1.54
N VAL A 220 19.67 10.36 1.50
CA VAL A 220 19.91 11.46 2.45
C VAL A 220 19.71 11.04 3.89
N ALA A 221 18.67 10.24 4.19
CA ALA A 221 18.46 9.74 5.54
C ALA A 221 19.60 8.83 6.03
N ARG A 222 20.23 8.07 5.13
CA ARG A 222 21.44 7.27 5.42
C ARG A 222 22.64 8.18 5.68
N ASP A 223 22.87 9.17 4.82
CA ASP A 223 23.99 10.12 4.96
C ASP A 223 23.92 10.88 6.28
N VAL A 224 22.73 11.36 6.67
CA VAL A 224 22.51 12.03 7.96
C VAL A 224 22.87 11.11 9.14
N ARG A 225 22.53 9.83 9.06
CA ARG A 225 22.87 8.86 10.11
C ARG A 225 24.36 8.53 10.17
N VAL A 226 25.00 8.37 9.03
CA VAL A 226 26.47 8.18 8.97
C VAL A 226 27.17 9.39 9.59
N ALA A 227 26.74 10.60 9.27
CA ALA A 227 27.27 11.83 9.84
C ALA A 227 27.04 11.94 11.36
N SER A 228 25.97 11.33 11.90
CA SER A 228 25.72 11.24 13.35
C SER A 228 26.45 10.10 14.06
N GLY A 229 27.37 9.39 13.37
CA GLY A 229 28.21 8.34 13.95
C GLY A 229 27.67 6.91 13.79
N ASP A 230 26.57 6.70 13.08
CA ASP A 230 26.02 5.36 12.79
C ASP A 230 26.70 4.75 11.55
N LEU A 231 27.93 4.21 11.76
CA LEU A 231 28.72 3.60 10.69
C LEU A 231 28.08 2.33 10.10
N ALA A 232 27.09 1.72 10.77
CA ALA A 232 26.36 0.59 10.24
C ALA A 232 25.51 0.99 9.02
N ALA A 233 25.09 2.25 8.96
CA ALA A 233 24.34 2.79 7.82
C ALA A 233 25.15 2.87 6.51
N ALA A 234 26.49 2.87 6.59
CA ALA A 234 27.39 2.97 5.44
C ALA A 234 27.72 1.62 4.78
N ARG A 235 27.40 0.48 5.42
CA ARG A 235 27.83 -0.83 4.94
C ARG A 235 27.09 -1.26 3.67
N PRO A 236 27.80 -1.77 2.63
CA PRO A 236 27.17 -2.43 1.50
C PRO A 236 26.35 -3.63 1.98
N ARG A 237 25.15 -3.81 1.47
CA ARG A 237 24.29 -4.90 1.91
C ARG A 237 24.20 -5.99 0.87
N THR A 238 24.32 -7.23 1.35
CA THR A 238 24.02 -8.43 0.58
C THR A 238 22.51 -8.60 0.48
N ARG A 239 22.04 -9.08 -0.67
CA ARG A 239 20.64 -9.43 -0.89
C ARG A 239 20.23 -10.54 0.07
N ARG A 240 19.13 -10.32 0.80
CA ARG A 240 18.60 -11.31 1.74
C ARG A 240 17.32 -11.94 1.19
N PRO A 241 17.14 -13.26 1.38
CA PRO A 241 15.86 -13.93 1.11
C PRO A 241 14.73 -13.32 1.94
N VAL A 242 13.51 -13.30 1.39
CA VAL A 242 12.33 -12.79 2.11
C VAL A 242 12.11 -13.50 3.45
N LEU A 243 12.41 -14.80 3.52
CA LEU A 243 12.30 -15.58 4.75
C LEU A 243 13.21 -15.08 5.87
N GLU A 244 14.44 -14.66 5.55
CA GLU A 244 15.36 -14.06 6.53
C GLU A 244 14.87 -12.70 7.03
N ILE A 245 14.27 -11.90 6.14
CA ILE A 245 13.67 -10.62 6.48
C ILE A 245 12.49 -10.83 7.43
N VAL A 246 11.62 -11.77 7.11
CA VAL A 246 10.49 -12.15 7.98
C VAL A 246 10.99 -12.70 9.32
N ALA A 247 12.05 -13.50 9.33
CA ALA A 247 12.67 -13.98 10.57
C ALA A 247 13.23 -12.83 11.41
N GLN A 248 13.86 -11.84 10.79
CA GLN A 248 14.32 -10.62 11.47
C GLN A 248 13.14 -9.82 12.05
N ILE A 249 12.06 -9.60 11.28
CA ILE A 249 10.86 -8.91 11.77
C ILE A 249 10.29 -9.65 12.99
N ARG A 250 10.25 -10.99 12.95
CA ARG A 250 9.77 -11.82 14.07
C ARG A 250 10.66 -11.72 15.31
N SER A 251 11.94 -11.49 15.16
CA SER A 251 12.88 -11.33 16.28
C SER A 251 12.73 -9.97 16.99
N ILE A 252 12.10 -8.98 16.36
CA ILE A 252 11.86 -7.64 16.91
C ILE A 252 10.37 -7.53 17.29
N PRO A 253 9.99 -7.63 18.59
CA PRO A 253 8.59 -7.68 18.99
C PRO A 253 7.74 -6.50 18.50
N ALA A 254 8.32 -5.29 18.45
CA ALA A 254 7.63 -4.11 17.96
C ALA A 254 7.41 -4.17 16.43
N ALA A 255 8.40 -4.64 15.66
CA ALA A 255 8.26 -4.82 14.22
C ALA A 255 7.20 -5.89 13.89
N LEU A 256 7.21 -7.01 14.63
CA LEU A 256 6.22 -8.07 14.50
C LEU A 256 4.80 -7.55 14.79
N LEU A 257 4.63 -6.74 15.84
CA LEU A 257 3.34 -6.13 16.16
C LEU A 257 2.88 -5.20 15.02
N GLY A 258 3.79 -4.40 14.46
CA GLY A 258 3.51 -3.55 13.30
C GLY A 258 3.05 -4.36 12.09
N LEU A 259 3.77 -5.45 11.77
CA LEU A 259 3.40 -6.39 10.71
C LEU A 259 2.03 -7.01 10.96
N CYS A 260 1.79 -7.55 12.15
CA CYS A 260 0.50 -8.16 12.50
C CYS A 260 -0.66 -7.17 12.37
N SER A 261 -0.47 -5.91 12.79
CA SER A 261 -1.48 -4.86 12.67
C SER A 261 -1.87 -4.61 11.22
N VAL A 262 -0.89 -4.49 10.32
CA VAL A 262 -1.12 -4.27 8.89
C VAL A 262 -1.80 -5.48 8.26
N VAL A 263 -1.29 -6.68 8.48
CA VAL A 263 -1.75 -7.92 7.85
C VAL A 263 -3.15 -8.30 8.33
N ILE A 264 -3.39 -8.28 9.65
CA ILE A 264 -4.69 -8.63 10.23
C ILE A 264 -5.75 -7.60 9.83
N GLY A 265 -5.44 -6.30 9.98
CA GLY A 265 -6.37 -5.24 9.59
C GLY A 265 -6.79 -5.34 8.13
N HIS A 266 -5.83 -5.66 7.24
CA HIS A 266 -6.10 -5.82 5.82
C HIS A 266 -6.90 -7.08 5.50
N ALA A 267 -6.56 -8.22 6.10
CA ALA A 267 -7.28 -9.47 5.89
C ALA A 267 -8.74 -9.36 6.32
N VAL A 268 -9.01 -8.78 7.49
CA VAL A 268 -10.37 -8.56 8.00
C VAL A 268 -11.14 -7.61 7.09
N MET A 269 -10.52 -6.52 6.67
CA MET A 269 -11.14 -5.55 5.75
C MET A 269 -11.52 -6.22 4.43
N VAL A 270 -10.59 -6.95 3.80
CA VAL A 270 -10.86 -7.62 2.52
C VAL A 270 -11.93 -8.69 2.66
N SER A 271 -11.91 -9.49 3.73
CA SER A 271 -12.89 -10.57 3.91
C SER A 271 -14.33 -10.05 3.98
N ILE A 272 -14.59 -9.03 4.79
CA ILE A 272 -15.92 -8.45 4.97
C ILE A 272 -16.34 -7.69 3.70
N MET A 273 -15.47 -6.80 3.18
CA MET A 273 -15.77 -5.97 2.02
C MET A 273 -16.09 -6.80 0.77
N SER A 274 -15.34 -7.89 0.52
CA SER A 274 -15.52 -8.70 -0.69
C SER A 274 -16.87 -9.40 -0.76
N MET A 275 -17.45 -9.77 0.39
CA MET A 275 -18.73 -10.47 0.46
C MET A 275 -19.92 -9.53 0.68
N THR A 276 -19.69 -8.26 0.99
CA THR A 276 -20.77 -7.28 1.19
C THR A 276 -21.66 -7.09 -0.04
N PRO A 277 -21.14 -6.93 -1.28
CA PRO A 277 -21.99 -6.83 -2.47
C PRO A 277 -22.83 -8.08 -2.69
N VAL A 278 -22.28 -9.27 -2.43
CA VAL A 278 -22.98 -10.54 -2.58
C VAL A 278 -24.12 -10.64 -1.58
N HIS A 279 -23.87 -10.28 -0.31
CA HIS A 279 -24.89 -10.25 0.74
C HIS A 279 -26.03 -9.27 0.41
N LEU A 280 -25.71 -8.07 -0.04
CA LEU A 280 -26.69 -7.05 -0.42
C LEU A 280 -27.54 -7.49 -1.62
N GLN A 281 -26.93 -8.07 -2.66
CA GLN A 281 -27.65 -8.53 -3.84
C GLN A 281 -28.56 -9.73 -3.52
N HIS A 282 -28.13 -10.64 -2.65
CA HIS A 282 -28.92 -11.77 -2.22
C HIS A 282 -30.23 -11.33 -1.55
N ASP A 283 -30.19 -10.20 -0.82
CA ASP A 283 -31.34 -9.61 -0.14
C ASP A 283 -32.07 -8.52 -1.00
N GLY A 284 -31.77 -8.46 -2.31
CA GLY A 284 -32.48 -7.65 -3.30
C GLY A 284 -32.11 -6.16 -3.33
N ALA A 285 -30.99 -5.76 -2.74
CA ALA A 285 -30.52 -4.38 -2.82
C ALA A 285 -30.11 -3.99 -4.26
N SER A 286 -30.42 -2.76 -4.65
CA SER A 286 -30.02 -2.23 -5.96
C SER A 286 -28.51 -2.01 -6.05
N LEU A 287 -27.98 -2.02 -7.28
CA LEU A 287 -26.56 -1.70 -7.53
C LEU A 287 -26.18 -0.30 -7.05
N GLU A 288 -27.12 0.64 -7.04
CA GLU A 288 -26.93 1.99 -6.51
C GLU A 288 -26.61 1.96 -5.00
N ILE A 289 -27.39 1.19 -4.23
CA ILE A 289 -27.17 1.01 -2.78
C ILE A 289 -25.80 0.37 -2.53
N VAL A 290 -25.44 -0.67 -3.28
CA VAL A 290 -24.11 -1.30 -3.22
C VAL A 290 -23.01 -0.27 -3.46
N GLY A 291 -23.16 0.57 -4.48
CA GLY A 291 -22.22 1.64 -4.80
C GLY A 291 -22.05 2.66 -3.67
N ILE A 292 -23.15 3.10 -3.05
CA ILE A 292 -23.15 4.04 -1.92
C ILE A 292 -22.38 3.42 -0.72
N ILE A 293 -22.65 2.16 -0.39
CA ILE A 293 -22.03 1.47 0.73
C ILE A 293 -20.50 1.28 0.51
N ILE A 294 -20.12 0.90 -0.71
CA ILE A 294 -18.68 0.81 -1.07
C ILE A 294 -18.01 2.19 -1.00
N SER A 295 -18.70 3.24 -1.45
CA SER A 295 -18.18 4.61 -1.38
C SER A 295 -18.00 5.07 0.08
N ALA A 296 -18.92 4.71 0.97
CA ALA A 296 -18.80 4.96 2.41
C ALA A 296 -17.58 4.24 2.99
N HIS A 297 -17.34 2.99 2.59
CA HIS A 297 -16.13 2.23 2.98
C HIS A 297 -14.85 2.92 2.54
N ILE A 298 -14.73 3.29 1.26
CA ILE A 298 -13.55 3.97 0.70
C ILE A 298 -13.34 5.32 1.40
N THR A 299 -14.41 6.04 1.72
CA THR A 299 -14.35 7.27 2.51
C THR A 299 -13.74 7.01 3.89
N GLY A 300 -14.18 5.97 4.59
CA GLY A 300 -13.61 5.54 5.87
C GLY A 300 -12.12 5.22 5.78
N MET A 301 -11.68 4.54 4.71
CA MET A 301 -10.28 4.17 4.50
C MET A 301 -9.36 5.39 4.39
N TYR A 302 -9.76 6.40 3.63
CA TYR A 302 -8.82 7.42 3.17
C TYR A 302 -9.08 8.83 3.69
N VAL A 303 -10.36 9.27 3.77
CA VAL A 303 -10.68 10.67 4.11
C VAL A 303 -10.24 11.02 5.53
N ALA A 304 -10.44 10.10 6.48
CA ALA A 304 -10.04 10.30 7.87
C ALA A 304 -8.55 10.04 8.14
N SER A 305 -7.78 9.55 7.17
CA SER A 305 -6.38 9.14 7.38
C SER A 305 -5.46 10.24 7.94
N PRO A 306 -5.59 11.55 7.61
CA PRO A 306 -4.80 12.60 8.25
C PRO A 306 -5.06 12.70 9.76
N LEU A 307 -6.32 12.54 10.19
CA LEU A 307 -6.68 12.54 11.62
C LEU A 307 -6.08 11.33 12.33
N VAL A 308 -6.11 10.16 11.68
CA VAL A 308 -5.45 8.94 12.17
C VAL A 308 -3.95 9.18 12.30
N GLY A 309 -3.29 9.79 11.32
CA GLY A 309 -1.86 10.11 11.37
C GLY A 309 -1.50 11.05 12.52
N ILE A 310 -2.32 12.10 12.76
CA ILE A 310 -2.18 12.97 13.91
C ILE A 310 -2.35 12.19 15.22
N GLY A 311 -3.33 11.29 15.28
CA GLY A 311 -3.57 10.41 16.43
C GLY A 311 -2.37 9.50 16.72
N VAL A 312 -1.78 8.90 15.68
CA VAL A 312 -0.57 8.06 15.79
C VAL A 312 0.62 8.85 16.34
N ASP A 313 0.80 10.09 15.90
CA ASP A 313 1.89 10.94 16.37
C ASP A 313 1.66 11.46 17.80
N ARG A 314 0.40 11.76 18.17
CA ARG A 314 0.06 12.37 19.47
C ARG A 314 -0.12 11.35 20.59
N TYR A 315 -0.82 10.26 20.31
CA TYR A 315 -1.20 9.26 21.32
C TYR A 315 -0.32 8.01 21.28
N GLY A 316 0.49 7.88 20.20
CA GLY A 316 1.38 6.73 19.99
C GLY A 316 0.78 5.63 19.10
N ARG A 317 1.66 4.75 18.64
CA ARG A 317 1.34 3.73 17.63
C ARG A 317 0.40 2.66 18.18
N ARG A 318 0.65 2.17 19.40
CA ARG A 318 -0.13 1.11 20.04
C ARG A 318 -1.55 1.52 20.42
N PRO A 319 -1.78 2.65 21.11
CA PRO A 319 -3.14 3.11 21.34
C PRO A 319 -3.95 3.24 20.07
N MET A 320 -3.34 3.72 18.97
CA MET A 320 -4.02 3.84 17.69
C MET A 320 -4.27 2.50 17.01
N MET A 321 -3.41 1.49 17.18
CA MET A 321 -3.70 0.11 16.76
C MET A 321 -4.89 -0.47 17.53
N LEU A 322 -4.94 -0.23 18.84
CA LEU A 322 -6.04 -0.69 19.68
C LEU A 322 -7.36 -0.02 19.29
N VAL A 323 -7.35 1.30 19.06
CA VAL A 323 -8.50 2.04 18.53
C VAL A 323 -8.95 1.44 17.20
N GLY A 324 -8.02 1.18 16.27
CA GLY A 324 -8.31 0.56 15.00
C GLY A 324 -8.92 -0.83 15.15
N ALA A 325 -8.37 -1.67 16.02
CA ALA A 325 -8.88 -3.01 16.31
C ALA A 325 -10.30 -2.94 16.91
N LEU A 326 -10.56 -2.03 17.86
CA LEU A 326 -11.89 -1.84 18.43
C LEU A 326 -12.91 -1.37 17.39
N ILE A 327 -12.50 -0.44 16.51
CA ILE A 327 -13.36 0.00 15.39
C ILE A 327 -13.66 -1.17 14.45
N LEU A 328 -12.66 -2.02 14.13
CA LEU A 328 -12.88 -3.21 13.30
C LEU A 328 -13.85 -4.20 13.96
N LEU A 329 -13.78 -4.41 15.29
CA LEU A 329 -14.75 -5.24 16.02
C LEU A 329 -16.17 -4.68 15.92
N ILE A 330 -16.33 -3.37 16.11
CA ILE A 330 -17.63 -2.69 15.98
C ILE A 330 -18.12 -2.83 14.52
N ALA A 331 -17.25 -2.63 13.53
CA ALA A 331 -17.59 -2.80 12.13
C ALA A 331 -18.07 -4.22 11.81
N CYS A 332 -17.38 -5.25 12.31
CA CYS A 332 -17.79 -6.64 12.17
C CYS A 332 -19.14 -6.91 12.84
N ALA A 333 -19.40 -6.33 14.01
CA ALA A 333 -20.68 -6.45 14.68
C ALA A 333 -21.81 -5.83 13.86
N PHE A 334 -21.62 -4.61 13.34
CA PHE A 334 -22.59 -3.95 12.46
C PHE A 334 -22.83 -4.74 11.17
N ALA A 335 -21.77 -5.22 10.53
CA ALA A 335 -21.87 -6.01 9.30
C ALA A 335 -22.53 -7.37 9.54
N GLY A 336 -22.14 -8.08 10.60
CA GLY A 336 -22.61 -9.45 10.87
C GLY A 336 -24.01 -9.54 11.42
N THR A 337 -24.56 -8.46 11.98
CA THR A 337 -25.95 -8.40 12.49
C THR A 337 -26.90 -7.70 11.52
N ALA A 338 -26.39 -7.04 10.49
CA ALA A 338 -27.23 -6.38 9.48
C ALA A 338 -27.88 -7.42 8.57
N THR A 339 -29.20 -7.32 8.41
CA THR A 339 -29.92 -7.94 7.30
C THR A 339 -29.73 -7.10 6.04
N GLY A 340 -29.88 -7.67 4.83
CA GLY A 340 -29.67 -6.91 3.59
C GLY A 340 -30.66 -5.75 3.37
N HIS A 341 -31.74 -5.69 4.15
CA HIS A 341 -32.65 -4.55 4.18
C HIS A 341 -32.15 -3.40 5.08
N GLU A 342 -31.22 -3.67 6.00
CA GLU A 342 -30.65 -2.68 6.91
C GLU A 342 -29.41 -2.01 6.29
N THR A 343 -29.61 -1.43 5.11
CA THR A 343 -28.55 -0.83 4.27
C THR A 343 -27.79 0.29 4.98
N VAL A 344 -28.46 1.07 5.84
CA VAL A 344 -27.85 2.13 6.64
C VAL A 344 -26.88 1.54 7.67
N GLN A 345 -27.29 0.49 8.39
CA GLN A 345 -26.44 -0.21 9.36
C GLN A 345 -25.20 -0.77 8.68
N LEU A 346 -25.38 -1.44 7.54
CA LEU A 346 -24.29 -2.00 6.78
C LEU A 346 -23.35 -0.91 6.22
N GLY A 347 -23.89 0.21 5.75
CA GLY A 347 -23.11 1.37 5.29
C GLY A 347 -22.25 1.98 6.41
N ILE A 348 -22.81 2.14 7.61
CA ILE A 348 -22.04 2.58 8.80
C ILE A 348 -20.98 1.54 9.14
N GLY A 349 -21.32 0.24 9.15
CA GLY A 349 -20.39 -0.84 9.41
C GLY A 349 -19.20 -0.81 8.46
N LEU A 350 -19.44 -0.62 7.15
CA LEU A 350 -18.38 -0.56 6.15
C LEU A 350 -17.54 0.72 6.22
N ALA A 351 -18.15 1.85 6.55
CA ALA A 351 -17.38 3.08 6.80
C ALA A 351 -16.42 2.90 8.00
N LEU A 352 -16.92 2.31 9.09
CA LEU A 352 -16.10 1.94 10.26
C LEU A 352 -15.03 0.90 9.89
N LEU A 353 -15.34 -0.09 9.06
CA LEU A 353 -14.38 -1.07 8.58
C LEU A 353 -13.19 -0.40 7.87
N GLY A 354 -13.48 0.58 6.99
CA GLY A 354 -12.46 1.38 6.33
C GLY A 354 -11.63 2.20 7.31
N LEU A 355 -12.26 2.86 8.27
CA LEU A 355 -11.58 3.66 9.29
C LEU A 355 -10.69 2.79 10.20
N GLY A 356 -11.18 1.64 10.65
CA GLY A 356 -10.42 0.69 11.46
C GLY A 356 -9.19 0.17 10.71
N TRP A 357 -9.36 -0.16 9.42
CA TRP A 357 -8.24 -0.51 8.54
C TRP A 357 -7.22 0.63 8.43
N SER A 358 -7.66 1.87 8.25
CA SER A 358 -6.77 3.03 8.17
C SER A 358 -5.93 3.19 9.45
N CYS A 359 -6.54 3.01 10.63
CA CYS A 359 -5.85 3.06 11.92
C CYS A 359 -4.79 1.96 12.03
N THR A 360 -5.14 0.70 11.72
CA THR A 360 -4.22 -0.44 11.82
C THR A 360 -3.09 -0.34 10.81
N LEU A 361 -3.38 0.14 9.59
CA LEU A 361 -2.39 0.34 8.54
C LEU A 361 -1.37 1.43 8.90
N ILE A 362 -1.85 2.62 9.27
CA ILE A 362 -0.99 3.78 9.52
C ILE A 362 -0.14 3.54 10.77
N ALA A 363 -0.77 3.11 11.87
CA ALA A 363 -0.06 2.83 13.11
C ALA A 363 0.91 1.64 12.97
N GLY A 364 0.49 0.56 12.29
CA GLY A 364 1.32 -0.62 12.05
C GLY A 364 2.52 -0.33 11.16
N SER A 365 2.31 0.36 10.03
CA SER A 365 3.38 0.75 9.12
C SER A 365 4.37 1.71 9.77
N THR A 366 3.90 2.64 10.61
CA THR A 366 4.76 3.56 11.36
C THR A 366 5.61 2.80 12.37
N LEU A 367 5.00 1.91 13.16
CA LEU A 367 5.72 1.11 14.15
C LEU A 367 6.77 0.20 13.50
N LEU A 368 6.41 -0.48 12.40
CA LEU A 368 7.35 -1.30 11.63
C LEU A 368 8.57 -0.47 11.19
N THR A 369 8.33 0.70 10.57
CA THR A 369 9.37 1.58 10.06
C THR A 369 10.31 2.08 11.16
N GLU A 370 9.79 2.33 12.36
CA GLU A 370 10.58 2.78 13.50
C GLU A 370 11.40 1.68 14.15
N SER A 371 10.89 0.45 14.09
CA SER A 371 11.46 -0.71 14.79
C SER A 371 12.60 -1.39 14.03
N VAL A 372 12.74 -1.14 12.73
CA VAL A 372 13.80 -1.73 11.91
C VAL A 372 14.89 -0.69 11.58
N PRO A 373 16.16 -1.10 11.46
CA PRO A 373 17.25 -0.23 11.01
C PRO A 373 16.89 0.42 9.66
N ILE A 374 17.33 1.67 9.43
CA ILE A 374 16.96 2.42 8.22
C ILE A 374 17.35 1.68 6.94
N GLU A 375 18.45 0.96 7.01
CA GLU A 375 18.99 0.19 5.89
C GLU A 375 18.07 -0.98 5.51
N ASP A 376 17.38 -1.58 6.48
CA ASP A 376 16.52 -2.74 6.32
C ASP A 376 15.07 -2.35 5.98
N ARG A 377 14.72 -1.08 6.15
CA ARG A 377 13.34 -0.60 5.97
C ARG A 377 12.74 -0.97 4.63
N PRO A 378 13.40 -0.77 3.47
CA PRO A 378 12.78 -1.11 2.19
C PRO A 378 12.44 -2.59 2.07
N GLU A 379 13.34 -3.47 2.52
CA GLU A 379 13.10 -4.92 2.48
C GLU A 379 12.00 -5.34 3.46
N ALA A 380 12.00 -4.82 4.69
CA ALA A 380 10.97 -5.11 5.69
C ALA A 380 9.59 -4.60 5.24
N GLN A 381 9.55 -3.43 4.62
CA GLN A 381 8.33 -2.84 4.05
C GLN A 381 7.83 -3.65 2.86
N GLY A 382 8.72 -4.05 1.94
CA GLY A 382 8.38 -4.92 0.82
C GLY A 382 7.86 -6.29 1.25
N ALA A 383 8.49 -6.90 2.27
CA ALA A 383 8.02 -8.16 2.86
C ALA A 383 6.64 -7.99 3.53
N THR A 384 6.40 -6.85 4.19
CA THR A 384 5.12 -6.52 4.80
C THR A 384 4.02 -6.37 3.74
N ASP A 385 4.29 -5.67 2.64
CA ASP A 385 3.35 -5.49 1.54
C ASP A 385 3.04 -6.82 0.84
N LEU A 386 4.04 -7.69 0.68
CA LEU A 386 3.84 -9.05 0.17
C LEU A 386 2.91 -9.85 1.08
N LEU A 387 3.19 -9.88 2.39
CA LEU A 387 2.38 -10.63 3.35
C LEU A 387 0.97 -10.07 3.48
N MET A 388 0.82 -8.75 3.43
CA MET A 388 -0.47 -8.07 3.37
C MET A 388 -1.26 -8.48 2.13
N GLY A 389 -0.62 -8.50 0.95
CA GLY A 389 -1.25 -8.93 -0.30
C GLY A 389 -1.68 -10.40 -0.28
N ILE A 390 -0.82 -11.31 0.21
CA ILE A 390 -1.16 -12.74 0.38
C ILE A 390 -2.33 -12.90 1.34
N ALA A 391 -2.30 -12.20 2.48
CA ALA A 391 -3.36 -12.28 3.48
C ALA A 391 -4.69 -11.75 2.93
N GLY A 392 -4.67 -10.65 2.18
CA GLY A 392 -5.87 -10.11 1.53
C GLY A 392 -6.44 -11.07 0.48
N ALA A 393 -5.60 -11.61 -0.41
CA ALA A 393 -6.04 -12.58 -1.41
C ALA A 393 -6.62 -13.84 -0.77
N SER A 394 -5.94 -14.39 0.25
CA SER A 394 -6.42 -15.55 1.00
C SER A 394 -7.73 -15.26 1.72
N ALA A 395 -7.85 -14.09 2.37
CA ALA A 395 -9.05 -13.68 3.08
C ALA A 395 -10.25 -13.51 2.14
N GLY A 396 -10.03 -12.90 0.95
CA GLY A 396 -11.06 -12.78 -0.08
C GLY A 396 -11.55 -14.12 -0.59
N LEU A 397 -10.63 -15.07 -0.87
CA LEU A 397 -10.98 -16.42 -1.30
C LEU A 397 -11.74 -17.20 -0.22
N LEU A 398 -11.22 -17.20 1.02
CA LEU A 398 -11.81 -17.93 2.13
C LEU A 398 -13.16 -17.35 2.55
N SER A 399 -13.37 -16.04 2.40
CA SER A 399 -14.63 -15.38 2.73
C SER A 399 -15.79 -15.92 1.90
N GLY A 400 -15.56 -16.16 0.60
CA GLY A 400 -16.55 -16.79 -0.27
C GLY A 400 -16.93 -18.21 0.19
N LEU A 401 -15.95 -19.02 0.61
CA LEU A 401 -16.22 -20.36 1.17
C LEU A 401 -17.01 -20.28 2.46
N VAL A 402 -16.66 -19.39 3.38
CA VAL A 402 -17.35 -19.21 4.66
C VAL A 402 -18.81 -18.78 4.46
N VAL A 403 -19.06 -17.84 3.55
CA VAL A 403 -20.42 -17.38 3.24
C VAL A 403 -21.22 -18.46 2.53
N GLY A 404 -20.61 -19.19 1.59
CA GLY A 404 -21.27 -20.27 0.85
C GLY A 404 -21.62 -21.48 1.69
N LEU A 405 -20.82 -21.82 2.72
CA LEU A 405 -21.07 -22.94 3.65
C LEU A 405 -21.83 -22.53 4.91
N GLY A 406 -21.96 -21.25 5.19
CA GLY A 406 -22.58 -20.75 6.40
C GLY A 406 -23.37 -19.46 6.15
N SER A 407 -22.82 -18.32 6.60
CA SER A 407 -23.48 -17.04 6.43
C SER A 407 -22.49 -15.85 6.47
N TYR A 408 -22.94 -14.68 6.07
CA TYR A 408 -22.21 -13.44 6.24
C TYR A 408 -21.96 -13.10 7.73
N GLY A 409 -22.92 -13.42 8.61
CA GLY A 409 -22.77 -13.31 10.06
C GLY A 409 -21.65 -14.21 10.62
N LEU A 410 -21.54 -15.45 10.12
CA LEU A 410 -20.43 -16.36 10.50
C LEU A 410 -19.08 -15.78 10.07
N LEU A 411 -18.99 -15.19 8.86
CA LEU A 411 -17.79 -14.51 8.38
C LEU A 411 -17.40 -13.36 9.34
N ALA A 412 -18.37 -12.56 9.77
CA ALA A 412 -18.13 -11.46 10.70
C ALA A 412 -17.65 -11.94 12.09
N ILE A 413 -18.16 -13.08 12.57
CA ILE A 413 -17.67 -13.69 13.82
C ILE A 413 -16.20 -14.14 13.66
N ILE A 414 -15.87 -14.84 12.58
CA ILE A 414 -14.50 -15.29 12.33
C ILE A 414 -13.57 -14.08 12.22
N ALA A 415 -13.96 -13.03 11.47
CA ALA A 415 -13.22 -11.79 11.36
C ALA A 415 -12.99 -11.13 12.73
N SER A 416 -14.02 -11.10 13.59
CA SER A 416 -13.92 -10.59 14.97
C SER A 416 -12.92 -11.37 15.81
N LEU A 417 -12.89 -12.70 15.70
CA LEU A 417 -11.90 -13.53 16.40
C LEU A 417 -10.47 -13.23 15.94
N VAL A 418 -10.27 -13.02 14.64
CA VAL A 418 -8.96 -12.62 14.08
C VAL A 418 -8.53 -11.25 14.60
N VAL A 419 -9.45 -10.27 14.68
CA VAL A 419 -9.17 -8.97 15.33
C VAL A 419 -8.84 -9.14 16.80
N GLY A 420 -9.52 -10.06 17.50
CA GLY A 420 -9.25 -10.40 18.91
C GLY A 420 -7.79 -10.80 19.15
N VAL A 421 -7.18 -11.53 18.20
CA VAL A 421 -5.75 -11.87 18.25
C VAL A 421 -4.89 -10.60 18.22
N LEU A 422 -5.24 -9.61 17.39
CA LEU A 422 -4.53 -8.31 17.35
C LEU A 422 -4.69 -7.57 18.68
N VAL A 423 -5.89 -7.51 19.25
CA VAL A 423 -6.13 -6.88 20.56
C VAL A 423 -5.24 -7.49 21.62
N LEU A 424 -5.22 -8.83 21.70
CA LEU A 424 -4.38 -9.55 22.66
C LEU A 424 -2.88 -9.30 22.43
N ALA A 425 -2.44 -9.21 21.17
CA ALA A 425 -1.05 -8.90 20.85
C ALA A 425 -0.65 -7.48 21.28
N VAL A 426 -1.52 -6.49 21.08
CA VAL A 426 -1.29 -5.11 21.51
C VAL A 426 -1.23 -4.98 23.03
N LEU A 427 -2.06 -5.73 23.75
CA LEU A 427 -2.17 -5.68 25.23
C LEU A 427 -1.07 -6.48 25.96
N ARG A 428 -0.26 -7.27 25.25
CA ARG A 428 0.80 -8.09 25.89
C ARG A 428 1.80 -7.25 26.69
N PRO A 429 2.10 -7.59 27.98
CA PRO A 429 3.01 -6.82 28.84
C PRO A 429 4.45 -6.74 28.34
N SER A 430 4.97 -7.80 27.66
CA SER A 430 6.32 -7.84 27.09
C SER A 430 6.51 -6.78 26.00
N VAL A 431 5.43 -6.39 25.36
CA VAL A 431 5.38 -5.33 24.35
C VAL A 431 5.16 -3.98 25.02
N LEU A 432 4.53 -3.90 26.20
CA LEU A 432 4.28 -2.66 26.96
C LEU A 432 5.58 -1.99 27.46
N ARG A 433 6.64 -2.73 27.75
CA ARG A 433 7.92 -2.20 28.27
C ARG A 433 8.79 -1.48 27.22
N LEU A 434 8.46 -1.57 25.93
CA LEU A 434 9.20 -0.90 24.85
C LEU A 434 8.69 0.50 24.50
N GLY A 435 7.72 1.02 25.22
CA GLY A 435 7.03 2.31 24.95
C GLY A 435 7.48 3.50 25.78
N THR A 436 8.60 3.41 26.51
CA THR A 436 9.19 4.51 27.27
C THR A 436 10.63 4.75 26.84
N VAL A 437 10.83 5.19 25.60
CA VAL A 437 12.05 5.88 25.15
C VAL A 437 11.62 7.01 24.23
#